data_ecacf378b104a536aaf4bcafe5a5cb2d
#
_entry.id   ecacf378b104a536aaf4bcafe5a5cb2d
#
_cell.length_a   1.000
_cell.length_b   1.000
_cell.length_c   1.000
_cell.angle_alpha   90.00
_cell.angle_beta   90.00
_cell.angle_gamma   90.00
#
_symmetry.space_group_name_H-M   'P 1'
#
loop_
_entity.id
_entity.type
_entity.pdbx_description
1 polymer ?
#
loop_
_entity_poly.entity_id
_entity_poly.type
_entity_poly.pdbx_seq_one_letter_code
_entity_poly.pdbx_strand_id
1 'polypeptide(L)'
;MKKRIVAVVMAAAMTIGMMVTGVSVQAGVEDKTLIVGFDAEYPPFGYKDDNGEYVGFDLDLAQEVCDNLGWELVKKPINWDSKDMELNSGTIDCIWNGFTIHGREDDYTWSDPYINNEQVIVVAKDSGIEKLADLKGKNVVVQAASAALDALNNDDNKDLKDSFASLTENPDYNTAFMNIDSGAADAVAVDIGVANYQLSQRGKDKYVILDEPIQNEQYGIGFKKGNDELKDLVWDEVKKLDESGEVDKLADKYELDKSMLCISEDKEDSDSDSTEADTEESADSTEKEADSESK
;
A
#
# COMPACT_ATOMS: atom_id res chain seq x y z
N MET A 1 -33.92 -42.19 -71.67
CA MET A 1 -34.61 -41.06 -71.00
C MET A 1 -34.39 -41.18 -69.51
N LYS A 2 -33.41 -40.48 -68.99
CA LYS A 2 -32.98 -40.58 -67.55
C LYS A 2 -33.55 -39.37 -66.82
N LYS A 3 -34.45 -39.61 -65.87
CA LYS A 3 -35.01 -38.59 -64.99
C LYS A 3 -33.96 -38.33 -63.82
N ARG A 4 -33.49 -37.12 -63.74
CA ARG A 4 -32.67 -36.67 -62.58
C ARG A 4 -33.59 -36.11 -61.52
N ILE A 5 -33.56 -36.75 -60.32
CA ILE A 5 -34.21 -36.29 -59.13
C ILE A 5 -33.20 -35.37 -58.42
N VAL A 6 -33.58 -34.10 -58.25
CA VAL A 6 -32.82 -33.13 -57.45
C VAL A 6 -33.42 -33.17 -56.05
N ALA A 7 -32.59 -33.66 -55.06
CA ALA A 7 -32.93 -33.59 -53.68
C ALA A 7 -32.44 -32.23 -53.10
N VAL A 8 -33.37 -31.41 -52.64
CA VAL A 8 -33.12 -30.18 -51.89
C VAL A 8 -32.90 -30.56 -50.43
N VAL A 9 -31.66 -30.44 -49.96
CA VAL A 9 -31.33 -30.55 -48.53
C VAL A 9 -31.47 -29.16 -47.89
N MET A 10 -32.50 -28.95 -47.09
CA MET A 10 -32.62 -27.79 -46.23
C MET A 10 -31.69 -27.99 -45.03
N ALA A 11 -30.58 -27.24 -44.98
CA ALA A 11 -29.75 -27.12 -43.81
C ALA A 11 -30.37 -26.07 -42.86
N ALA A 12 -30.97 -26.53 -41.76
CA ALA A 12 -31.38 -25.68 -40.67
C ALA A 12 -30.11 -25.30 -39.85
N ALA A 13 -29.63 -24.09 -40.01
CA ALA A 13 -28.60 -23.52 -39.16
C ALA A 13 -29.20 -23.17 -37.78
N MET A 14 -29.00 -24.02 -36.78
CA MET A 14 -29.20 -23.66 -35.39
C MET A 14 -28.00 -22.82 -34.97
N THR A 15 -28.20 -21.51 -34.89
CA THR A 15 -27.28 -20.62 -34.18
C THR A 15 -27.48 -20.84 -32.68
N ILE A 16 -26.63 -21.70 -32.09
CA ILE A 16 -26.46 -21.76 -30.65
C ILE A 16 -25.70 -20.48 -30.28
N GLY A 17 -26.42 -19.49 -29.76
CA GLY A 17 -25.82 -18.34 -29.10
C GLY A 17 -25.13 -18.85 -27.84
N MET A 18 -23.80 -19.05 -27.88
CA MET A 18 -22.99 -19.11 -26.70
C MET A 18 -23.04 -17.72 -26.07
N MET A 19 -23.88 -17.54 -25.05
CA MET A 19 -23.63 -16.54 -24.04
C MET A 19 -22.31 -16.93 -23.36
N VAL A 20 -21.22 -16.29 -23.78
CA VAL A 20 -20.01 -16.23 -23.00
C VAL A 20 -20.36 -15.32 -21.84
N THR A 21 -20.92 -15.89 -20.77
CA THR A 21 -20.82 -15.28 -19.45
C THR A 21 -19.33 -15.24 -19.18
N GLY A 22 -18.77 -14.02 -19.17
CA GLY A 22 -17.39 -13.81 -18.74
C GLY A 22 -17.27 -14.30 -17.30
N VAL A 23 -16.89 -15.54 -17.15
CA VAL A 23 -16.33 -16.05 -15.90
C VAL A 23 -14.96 -15.37 -15.86
N SER A 24 -14.85 -14.29 -15.08
CA SER A 24 -13.56 -13.85 -14.59
C SER A 24 -13.03 -15.05 -13.84
N VAL A 25 -12.10 -15.78 -14.44
CA VAL A 25 -11.38 -16.86 -13.75
C VAL A 25 -10.65 -16.15 -12.61
N GLN A 26 -11.12 -16.38 -11.41
CA GLN A 26 -10.52 -15.95 -10.16
C GLN A 26 -9.31 -16.85 -9.94
N ALA A 27 -8.24 -16.58 -10.72
CA ALA A 27 -6.97 -17.25 -10.54
C ALA A 27 -6.52 -17.01 -9.10
N GLY A 28 -6.00 -18.01 -8.44
CA GLY A 28 -5.56 -17.95 -7.05
C GLY A 28 -6.39 -18.86 -6.13
N VAL A 29 -7.68 -18.60 -5.95
CA VAL A 29 -8.51 -19.37 -5.00
C VAL A 29 -8.73 -20.83 -5.48
N GLU A 30 -9.03 -21.03 -6.76
CA GLU A 30 -9.24 -22.38 -7.31
C GLU A 30 -7.94 -23.18 -7.44
N ASP A 31 -6.84 -22.50 -7.81
CA ASP A 31 -5.52 -23.12 -8.04
C ASP A 31 -4.70 -23.25 -6.76
N LYS A 32 -5.15 -22.69 -5.63
CA LYS A 32 -4.44 -22.66 -4.35
C LYS A 32 -3.03 -22.09 -4.48
N THR A 33 -2.91 -21.02 -5.23
CA THR A 33 -1.66 -20.30 -5.47
C THR A 33 -1.91 -18.81 -5.25
N LEU A 34 -0.98 -18.13 -4.59
CA LEU A 34 -0.97 -16.67 -4.47
C LEU A 34 0.28 -16.12 -5.16
N ILE A 35 0.08 -15.33 -6.21
CA ILE A 35 1.18 -14.68 -6.93
C ILE A 35 1.29 -13.24 -6.44
N VAL A 36 2.30 -12.97 -5.63
CA VAL A 36 2.56 -11.64 -5.04
C VAL A 36 3.52 -10.87 -5.94
N GLY A 37 3.07 -9.72 -6.44
CA GLY A 37 3.90 -8.75 -7.16
C GLY A 37 4.59 -7.78 -6.19
N PHE A 38 5.90 -7.59 -6.35
CA PHE A 38 6.70 -6.73 -5.49
C PHE A 38 7.92 -6.15 -6.21
N ASP A 39 8.43 -5.02 -5.69
CA ASP A 39 9.73 -4.45 -6.07
C ASP A 39 10.84 -5.17 -5.29
N ALA A 40 11.77 -5.80 -6.00
CA ALA A 40 12.87 -6.57 -5.38
C ALA A 40 14.02 -5.68 -4.84
N GLU A 41 13.91 -4.37 -4.95
CA GLU A 41 14.85 -3.38 -4.44
C GLU A 41 14.22 -2.49 -3.34
N TYR A 42 13.21 -3.03 -2.61
CA TYR A 42 12.42 -2.31 -1.61
C TYR A 42 12.52 -2.91 -0.19
N PRO A 43 13.74 -3.05 0.37
CA PRO A 43 13.90 -3.52 1.73
C PRO A 43 13.36 -2.50 2.76
N PRO A 44 12.81 -2.93 3.91
CA PRO A 44 12.77 -4.31 4.40
C PRO A 44 11.53 -5.11 3.97
N PHE A 45 10.64 -4.57 3.11
CA PHE A 45 9.34 -5.16 2.77
C PHE A 45 9.45 -6.27 1.72
N GLY A 46 10.21 -6.04 0.63
CA GLY A 46 10.48 -7.05 -0.39
C GLY A 46 11.81 -6.77 -1.08
N TYR A 47 12.72 -7.73 -1.05
CA TYR A 47 14.04 -7.54 -1.65
C TYR A 47 14.74 -8.87 -1.91
N LYS A 48 15.84 -8.78 -2.65
CA LYS A 48 16.73 -9.91 -2.90
C LYS A 48 17.89 -9.90 -1.90
N ASP A 49 18.02 -10.97 -1.11
CA ASP A 49 19.11 -11.10 -0.14
C ASP A 49 20.45 -11.46 -0.79
N ASP A 50 21.51 -11.55 0.01
CA ASP A 50 22.87 -11.90 -0.44
C ASP A 50 22.98 -13.32 -1.02
N ASN A 51 22.02 -14.22 -0.71
CA ASN A 51 21.95 -15.57 -1.25
C ASN A 51 21.20 -15.63 -2.59
N GLY A 52 20.58 -14.54 -2.97
CA GLY A 52 19.78 -14.43 -4.17
C GLY A 52 18.31 -14.81 -3.99
N GLU A 53 17.85 -15.01 -2.74
CA GLU A 53 16.48 -15.34 -2.40
C GLU A 53 15.65 -14.06 -2.22
N TYR A 54 14.35 -14.14 -2.55
CA TYR A 54 13.41 -13.06 -2.30
C TYR A 54 12.84 -13.16 -0.88
N VAL A 55 13.16 -12.16 -0.08
CA VAL A 55 12.81 -12.05 1.33
C VAL A 55 12.23 -10.66 1.65
N GLY A 56 11.72 -10.47 2.85
CA GLY A 56 11.18 -9.21 3.34
C GLY A 56 9.96 -9.43 4.22
N PHE A 57 9.62 -8.42 5.00
CA PHE A 57 8.51 -8.50 5.95
C PHE A 57 7.21 -8.94 5.24
N ASP A 58 6.86 -8.26 4.15
CA ASP A 58 5.64 -8.55 3.40
C ASP A 58 5.66 -9.92 2.72
N LEU A 59 6.81 -10.31 2.18
CA LEU A 59 6.96 -11.60 1.49
C LEU A 59 6.93 -12.78 2.45
N ASP A 60 7.46 -12.61 3.65
CA ASP A 60 7.41 -13.65 4.67
C ASP A 60 6.03 -13.71 5.32
N LEU A 61 5.35 -12.58 5.52
CA LEU A 61 3.97 -12.56 5.97
C LEU A 61 3.04 -13.24 4.94
N ALA A 62 3.26 -12.99 3.65
CA ALA A 62 2.54 -13.70 2.58
C ALA A 62 2.82 -15.21 2.58
N GLN A 63 4.06 -15.62 2.94
CA GLN A 63 4.40 -17.04 3.07
C GLN A 63 3.62 -17.71 4.21
N GLU A 64 3.57 -17.08 5.40
CA GLU A 64 2.81 -17.59 6.54
C GLU A 64 1.30 -17.69 6.22
N VAL A 65 0.75 -16.71 5.50
CA VAL A 65 -0.64 -16.77 5.00
C VAL A 65 -0.85 -17.98 4.09
N CYS A 66 0.05 -18.19 3.11
CA CYS A 66 -0.05 -19.32 2.19
C CYS A 66 0.10 -20.67 2.92
N ASP A 67 1.02 -20.77 3.87
CA ASP A 67 1.24 -21.98 4.65
C ASP A 67 -0.02 -22.35 5.47
N ASN A 68 -0.67 -21.37 6.09
CA ASN A 68 -1.92 -21.56 6.83
C ASN A 68 -3.09 -22.00 5.91
N LEU A 69 -3.18 -21.43 4.71
CA LEU A 69 -4.21 -21.78 3.72
C LEU A 69 -3.90 -23.09 2.99
N GLY A 70 -2.68 -23.63 3.10
CA GLY A 70 -2.20 -24.76 2.31
C GLY A 70 -2.09 -24.43 0.83
N TRP A 71 -1.65 -23.20 0.52
CA TRP A 71 -1.45 -22.65 -0.82
C TRP A 71 0.05 -22.56 -1.15
N GLU A 72 0.36 -22.45 -2.46
CA GLU A 72 1.70 -22.13 -2.96
C GLU A 72 1.86 -20.61 -3.06
N LEU A 73 2.94 -20.03 -2.49
CA LEU A 73 3.33 -18.66 -2.72
C LEU A 73 4.27 -18.56 -3.92
N VAL A 74 3.92 -17.71 -4.88
CA VAL A 74 4.78 -17.32 -5.99
C VAL A 74 5.23 -15.87 -5.79
N LYS A 75 6.49 -15.67 -5.43
CA LYS A 75 7.10 -14.33 -5.27
C LYS A 75 7.53 -13.83 -6.64
N LYS A 76 6.82 -12.84 -7.19
CA LYS A 76 7.06 -12.33 -8.54
C LYS A 76 7.62 -10.90 -8.51
N PRO A 77 8.93 -10.71 -8.75
CA PRO A 77 9.48 -9.38 -8.89
C PRO A 77 8.92 -8.69 -10.13
N ILE A 78 8.55 -7.44 -10.00
CA ILE A 78 8.02 -6.59 -11.06
C ILE A 78 8.78 -5.26 -11.13
N ASN A 79 8.70 -4.56 -12.26
CA ASN A 79 9.04 -3.15 -12.29
C ASN A 79 7.89 -2.36 -11.64
N TRP A 80 8.20 -1.51 -10.69
CA TRP A 80 7.19 -0.84 -9.89
C TRP A 80 6.22 0.02 -10.70
N ASP A 81 6.70 0.69 -11.74
CA ASP A 81 5.90 1.46 -12.67
C ASP A 81 4.90 0.62 -13.51
N SER A 82 5.10 -0.70 -13.55
CA SER A 82 4.25 -1.64 -14.28
C SER A 82 3.20 -2.35 -13.41
N LYS A 83 3.16 -2.08 -12.08
CA LYS A 83 2.34 -2.81 -11.11
C LYS A 83 0.87 -2.95 -11.51
N ASP A 84 0.28 -1.86 -12.02
CA ASP A 84 -1.13 -1.84 -12.43
C ASP A 84 -1.40 -2.74 -13.64
N MET A 85 -0.49 -2.74 -14.61
CA MET A 85 -0.59 -3.60 -15.78
C MET A 85 -0.46 -5.08 -15.40
N GLU A 86 0.50 -5.42 -14.53
CA GLU A 86 0.71 -6.78 -14.05
C GLU A 86 -0.52 -7.30 -13.28
N LEU A 87 -1.09 -6.48 -12.38
CA LEU A 87 -2.30 -6.82 -11.63
C LEU A 87 -3.53 -6.95 -12.53
N ASN A 88 -3.75 -5.97 -13.42
CA ASN A 88 -4.93 -5.96 -14.28
C ASN A 88 -4.93 -7.09 -15.32
N SER A 89 -3.75 -7.50 -15.80
CA SER A 89 -3.60 -8.64 -16.71
C SER A 89 -3.76 -10.00 -16.03
N GLY A 90 -3.74 -10.05 -14.68
CA GLY A 90 -3.76 -11.30 -13.91
C GLY A 90 -2.41 -12.02 -13.90
N THR A 91 -1.32 -11.31 -14.15
CA THR A 91 0.04 -11.85 -14.05
C THR A 91 0.50 -11.95 -12.59
N ILE A 92 -0.09 -11.14 -11.72
CA ILE A 92 -0.03 -11.18 -10.27
C ILE A 92 -1.44 -11.15 -9.71
N ASP A 93 -1.65 -11.70 -8.52
CA ASP A 93 -2.94 -11.74 -7.82
C ASP A 93 -3.13 -10.55 -6.89
N CYS A 94 -2.02 -10.07 -6.32
CA CYS A 94 -2.00 -8.88 -5.47
C CYS A 94 -0.64 -8.17 -5.57
N ILE A 95 -0.64 -6.90 -5.14
CA ILE A 95 0.56 -6.10 -4.86
C ILE A 95 0.71 -6.07 -3.34
N TRP A 96 1.83 -6.61 -2.84
CA TRP A 96 2.11 -6.65 -1.41
C TRP A 96 3.59 -6.30 -1.18
N ASN A 97 3.84 -5.02 -0.92
CA ASN A 97 5.21 -4.48 -0.88
C ASN A 97 5.25 -3.05 -0.29
N GLY A 98 4.77 -2.88 0.95
CA GLY A 98 4.64 -1.55 1.51
C GLY A 98 3.78 -0.66 0.60
N PHE A 99 2.60 -1.15 0.22
CA PHE A 99 1.81 -0.50 -0.81
C PHE A 99 0.81 0.49 -0.23
N THR A 100 1.05 1.77 -0.49
CA THR A 100 0.28 2.90 0.03
C THR A 100 -1.14 2.94 -0.51
N ILE A 101 -2.11 2.99 0.41
CA ILE A 101 -3.54 3.13 0.11
C ILE A 101 -3.86 4.57 -0.32
N HIS A 102 -3.29 5.55 0.39
CA HIS A 102 -3.59 6.98 0.23
C HIS A 102 -3.44 7.44 -1.22
N GLY A 103 -4.49 8.08 -1.75
CA GLY A 103 -4.56 8.54 -3.14
C GLY A 103 -4.85 7.46 -4.18
N ARG A 104 -5.08 6.20 -3.74
CA ARG A 104 -5.36 5.04 -4.61
C ARG A 104 -6.56 4.22 -4.13
N GLU A 105 -7.37 4.77 -3.22
CA GLU A 105 -8.49 4.10 -2.55
C GLU A 105 -9.48 3.50 -3.55
N ASP A 106 -9.71 4.20 -4.64
CA ASP A 106 -10.67 3.79 -5.67
C ASP A 106 -10.11 2.85 -6.75
N ASP A 107 -8.81 2.63 -6.81
CA ASP A 107 -8.15 1.91 -7.91
C ASP A 107 -8.08 0.40 -7.69
N TYR A 108 -8.12 -0.04 -6.43
CA TYR A 108 -7.94 -1.43 -6.02
C TYR A 108 -9.09 -1.91 -5.11
N THR A 109 -9.14 -3.22 -4.88
CA THR A 109 -9.76 -3.80 -3.69
C THR A 109 -8.66 -3.93 -2.64
N TRP A 110 -8.77 -3.18 -1.56
CA TRP A 110 -7.75 -3.11 -0.51
C TRP A 110 -8.08 -4.05 0.66
N SER A 111 -7.05 -4.61 1.30
CA SER A 111 -7.16 -5.04 2.68
C SER A 111 -7.40 -3.82 3.59
N ASP A 112 -7.77 -4.06 4.87
CA ASP A 112 -7.60 -3.01 5.87
C ASP A 112 -6.09 -2.70 6.01
N PRO A 113 -5.70 -1.54 6.55
CA PRO A 113 -4.31 -1.17 6.71
C PRO A 113 -3.58 -2.11 7.70
N TYR A 114 -2.28 -2.37 7.45
CA TYR A 114 -1.45 -3.18 8.34
C TYR A 114 -0.23 -2.45 8.89
N ILE A 115 0.18 -1.33 8.26
CA ILE A 115 1.30 -0.48 8.70
C ILE A 115 0.92 0.98 8.53
N ASN A 116 1.12 1.77 9.59
CA ASN A 116 1.19 3.24 9.53
C ASN A 116 2.56 3.65 8.99
N ASN A 117 2.61 4.46 7.95
CA ASN A 117 3.82 4.89 7.27
C ASN A 117 3.89 6.41 7.14
N GLU A 118 5.09 6.90 6.91
CA GLU A 118 5.37 8.30 6.62
C GLU A 118 6.24 8.40 5.37
N GLN A 119 5.94 9.34 4.49
CA GLN A 119 6.85 9.77 3.45
C GLN A 119 7.76 10.87 4.02
N VAL A 120 9.07 10.61 4.01
CA VAL A 120 10.06 11.46 4.65
C VAL A 120 11.14 11.92 3.67
N ILE A 121 11.93 12.90 4.10
CA ILE A 121 13.13 13.34 3.37
C ILE A 121 14.37 12.85 4.11
N VAL A 122 15.27 12.22 3.38
CA VAL A 122 16.60 11.84 3.86
C VAL A 122 17.66 12.69 3.17
N VAL A 123 18.63 13.17 3.95
CA VAL A 123 19.74 14.01 3.48
C VAL A 123 21.07 13.50 4.05
N ALA A 124 22.19 13.86 3.43
CA ALA A 124 23.50 13.66 4.05
C ALA A 124 23.63 14.49 5.33
N LYS A 125 24.22 13.94 6.40
CA LYS A 125 24.35 14.59 7.70
C LYS A 125 25.11 15.92 7.67
N ASP A 126 26.06 16.05 6.77
CA ASP A 126 26.88 17.25 6.59
C ASP A 126 26.36 18.20 5.52
N SER A 127 25.16 17.94 5.00
CA SER A 127 24.52 18.76 3.95
C SER A 127 24.13 20.17 4.40
N GLY A 128 23.95 20.38 5.71
CA GLY A 128 23.41 21.62 6.27
C GLY A 128 21.90 21.80 6.03
N ILE A 129 21.19 20.76 5.58
CA ILE A 129 19.73 20.73 5.42
C ILE A 129 19.15 20.16 6.72
N GLU A 130 18.32 20.93 7.42
CA GLU A 130 17.74 20.57 8.70
C GLU A 130 16.20 20.47 8.69
N LYS A 131 15.56 21.05 7.68
CA LYS A 131 14.09 21.09 7.54
C LYS A 131 13.68 21.19 6.08
N LEU A 132 12.40 20.92 5.77
CA LEU A 132 11.86 20.95 4.41
C LEU A 132 12.12 22.25 3.67
N ALA A 133 12.05 23.41 4.36
CA ALA A 133 12.31 24.72 3.74
C ALA A 133 13.76 24.89 3.21
N ASP A 134 14.73 24.11 3.71
CA ASP A 134 16.12 24.16 3.29
C ASP A 134 16.33 23.41 1.95
N LEU A 135 15.32 22.70 1.46
CA LEU A 135 15.34 22.04 0.16
C LEU A 135 15.19 23.00 -1.02
N LYS A 136 14.94 24.28 -0.75
CA LYS A 136 14.88 25.31 -1.80
C LYS A 136 16.18 25.37 -2.60
N GLY A 137 16.05 25.16 -3.91
CA GLY A 137 17.19 25.17 -4.84
C GLY A 137 18.06 23.90 -4.74
N LYS A 138 17.59 22.84 -4.12
CA LYS A 138 18.26 21.54 -3.99
C LYS A 138 17.79 20.54 -5.04
N ASN A 139 18.65 19.58 -5.35
CA ASN A 139 18.32 18.48 -6.24
C ASN A 139 17.75 17.33 -5.41
N VAL A 140 16.47 17.02 -5.61
CA VAL A 140 15.75 15.96 -4.91
C VAL A 140 15.57 14.78 -5.83
N VAL A 141 15.73 13.57 -5.31
CA VAL A 141 15.48 12.31 -6.02
C VAL A 141 14.36 11.54 -5.34
N VAL A 142 13.65 10.72 -6.12
CA VAL A 142 12.53 9.91 -5.66
C VAL A 142 12.41 8.68 -6.56
N GLN A 143 11.78 7.61 -6.09
CA GLN A 143 11.46 6.48 -6.96
C GLN A 143 10.30 6.84 -7.89
N ALA A 144 10.37 6.39 -9.14
CA ALA A 144 9.30 6.56 -10.13
C ALA A 144 8.02 5.81 -9.68
N ALA A 145 6.86 6.40 -9.90
CA ALA A 145 5.54 5.85 -9.56
C ALA A 145 5.37 5.47 -8.06
N SER A 146 6.19 6.06 -7.16
CA SER A 146 6.12 5.85 -5.72
C SER A 146 5.08 6.77 -5.05
N ALA A 147 4.68 6.42 -3.82
CA ALA A 147 3.84 7.29 -3.00
C ALA A 147 4.54 8.60 -2.61
N ALA A 148 5.88 8.58 -2.44
CA ALA A 148 6.67 9.79 -2.23
C ALA A 148 6.57 10.78 -3.40
N LEU A 149 6.58 10.27 -4.64
CA LEU A 149 6.39 11.10 -5.83
C LEU A 149 4.97 11.66 -5.88
N ASP A 150 3.96 10.86 -5.56
CA ASP A 150 2.56 11.28 -5.51
C ASP A 150 2.37 12.35 -4.43
N ALA A 151 2.94 12.15 -3.23
CA ALA A 151 2.91 13.12 -2.13
C ALA A 151 3.55 14.46 -2.52
N LEU A 152 4.69 14.43 -3.21
CA LEU A 152 5.34 15.66 -3.71
C LEU A 152 4.53 16.34 -4.83
N ASN A 153 3.69 15.60 -5.56
CA ASN A 153 2.87 16.13 -6.65
C ASN A 153 1.50 16.64 -6.17
N ASN A 154 1.09 16.36 -4.95
CA ASN A 154 -0.19 16.84 -4.43
C ASN A 154 -0.17 18.35 -4.16
N ASP A 155 -1.36 18.95 -4.00
CA ASP A 155 -1.51 20.40 -3.82
C ASP A 155 -0.85 20.90 -2.53
N ASP A 156 -0.82 20.08 -1.46
CA ASP A 156 -0.27 20.46 -0.15
C ASP A 156 1.26 20.64 -0.21
N ASN A 157 1.94 19.86 -1.04
CA ASN A 157 3.40 19.90 -1.21
C ASN A 157 3.86 20.67 -2.45
N LYS A 158 2.94 21.27 -3.19
CA LYS A 158 3.24 21.96 -4.45
C LYS A 158 4.31 23.05 -4.29
N ASP A 159 4.16 23.90 -3.28
CA ASP A 159 5.10 25.01 -3.04
C ASP A 159 6.49 24.48 -2.67
N LEU A 160 6.55 23.39 -1.90
CA LEU A 160 7.79 22.69 -1.54
C LEU A 160 8.47 22.17 -2.81
N LYS A 161 7.75 21.37 -3.61
CA LYS A 161 8.26 20.79 -4.84
C LYS A 161 8.73 21.87 -5.85
N ASP A 162 7.93 22.92 -6.05
CA ASP A 162 8.25 24.01 -6.97
C ASP A 162 9.48 24.81 -6.51
N SER A 163 9.88 24.68 -5.24
CA SER A 163 11.10 25.32 -4.70
C SER A 163 12.39 24.57 -5.04
N PHE A 164 12.32 23.28 -5.41
CA PHE A 164 13.50 22.48 -5.75
C PHE A 164 14.22 23.00 -6.99
N ALA A 165 15.53 22.76 -7.08
CA ALA A 165 16.25 22.97 -8.34
C ALA A 165 15.86 21.92 -9.38
N SER A 166 15.70 20.67 -8.92
CA SER A 166 15.21 19.56 -9.74
C SER A 166 14.57 18.49 -8.86
N LEU A 167 13.59 17.77 -9.43
CA LEU A 167 13.07 16.50 -8.92
C LEU A 167 13.37 15.44 -9.99
N THR A 168 14.17 14.43 -9.62
CA THR A 168 14.58 13.36 -10.55
C THR A 168 14.05 12.02 -10.11
N GLU A 169 13.35 11.35 -10.99
CA GLU A 169 12.84 10.01 -10.75
C GLU A 169 13.91 8.96 -11.01
N ASN A 170 14.05 8.00 -10.09
CA ASN A 170 14.95 6.85 -10.17
C ASN A 170 14.13 5.55 -10.25
N PRO A 171 14.67 4.47 -10.82
CA PRO A 171 13.94 3.21 -10.89
C PRO A 171 13.74 2.54 -9.52
N ASP A 172 14.66 2.78 -8.59
CA ASP A 172 14.70 2.16 -7.25
C ASP A 172 15.38 3.08 -6.23
N TYR A 173 15.18 2.79 -4.92
CA TYR A 173 15.78 3.57 -3.84
C TYR A 173 17.26 3.33 -3.63
N ASN A 174 17.82 2.17 -4.02
CA ASN A 174 19.26 1.95 -4.00
C ASN A 174 19.97 2.97 -4.89
N THR A 175 19.47 3.17 -6.11
CA THR A 175 19.95 4.18 -7.06
C THR A 175 19.78 5.59 -6.49
N ALA A 176 18.64 5.88 -5.84
CA ALA A 176 18.41 7.20 -5.23
C ALA A 176 19.43 7.51 -4.11
N PHE A 177 19.70 6.55 -3.21
CA PHE A 177 20.71 6.73 -2.16
C PHE A 177 22.15 6.83 -2.73
N MET A 178 22.47 6.10 -3.81
CA MET A 178 23.76 6.25 -4.49
C MET A 178 23.94 7.68 -5.06
N ASN A 179 22.88 8.34 -5.49
CA ASN A 179 22.94 9.73 -5.93
C ASN A 179 23.29 10.69 -4.79
N ILE A 180 22.78 10.44 -3.57
CA ILE A 180 23.21 11.19 -2.37
C ILE A 180 24.68 10.92 -2.06
N ASP A 181 25.09 9.65 -2.02
CA ASP A 181 26.47 9.26 -1.70
C ASP A 181 27.51 9.88 -2.66
N SER A 182 27.15 10.04 -3.92
CA SER A 182 28.02 10.65 -4.94
C SER A 182 27.93 12.18 -4.98
N GLY A 183 26.99 12.80 -4.26
CA GLY A 183 26.70 14.23 -4.33
C GLY A 183 25.97 14.66 -5.60
N ALA A 184 25.39 13.71 -6.35
CA ALA A 184 24.55 14.02 -7.51
C ALA A 184 23.16 14.52 -7.11
N ALA A 185 22.69 14.15 -5.91
CA ALA A 185 21.48 14.65 -5.28
C ALA A 185 21.76 15.17 -3.86
N ASP A 186 20.94 16.10 -3.41
CA ASP A 186 21.02 16.68 -2.07
C ASP A 186 20.10 15.96 -1.08
N ALA A 187 18.99 15.39 -1.57
CA ALA A 187 17.95 14.75 -0.76
C ALA A 187 17.24 13.63 -1.52
N VAL A 188 16.69 12.65 -0.78
CA VAL A 188 15.76 11.64 -1.30
C VAL A 188 14.44 11.71 -0.55
N ALA A 189 13.32 11.66 -1.28
CA ALA A 189 11.99 11.45 -0.72
C ALA A 189 11.69 9.94 -0.73
N VAL A 190 11.31 9.38 0.43
CA VAL A 190 11.25 7.93 0.63
C VAL A 190 10.37 7.58 1.82
N ASP A 191 9.89 6.35 1.86
CA ASP A 191 9.16 5.76 3.00
C ASP A 191 10.07 5.61 4.22
N ILE A 192 9.56 5.91 5.42
CA ILE A 192 10.36 5.90 6.65
C ILE A 192 10.93 4.50 6.96
N GLY A 193 10.18 3.42 6.67
CA GLY A 193 10.66 2.04 6.85
C GLY A 193 11.87 1.74 5.96
N VAL A 194 11.80 2.15 4.68
CA VAL A 194 12.91 2.01 3.72
C VAL A 194 14.08 2.91 4.11
N ALA A 195 13.82 4.16 4.54
CA ALA A 195 14.84 5.07 5.02
C ALA A 195 15.64 4.44 6.17
N ASN A 196 14.95 3.95 7.21
CA ASN A 196 15.58 3.32 8.36
C ASN A 196 16.45 2.12 7.98
N TYR A 197 15.98 1.27 7.06
CA TYR A 197 16.75 0.16 6.54
C TYR A 197 18.01 0.64 5.81
N GLN A 198 17.88 1.57 4.88
CA GLN A 198 19.01 2.11 4.10
C GLN A 198 20.07 2.75 5.03
N LEU A 199 19.63 3.49 6.03
CA LEU A 199 20.53 4.08 7.03
C LEU A 199 21.26 3.01 7.85
N SER A 200 20.59 1.92 8.22
CA SER A 200 21.20 0.82 8.96
C SER A 200 22.30 0.14 8.15
N GLN A 201 22.12 -0.05 6.87
CA GLN A 201 23.08 -0.71 5.97
C GLN A 201 24.24 0.20 5.53
N ARG A 202 23.98 1.49 5.30
CA ARG A 202 24.97 2.45 4.79
C ARG A 202 25.73 3.18 5.88
N GLY A 203 25.22 3.15 7.12
CA GLY A 203 25.77 3.81 8.31
C GLY A 203 24.89 4.95 8.79
N LYS A 204 24.27 4.75 9.94
CA LYS A 204 23.35 5.72 10.60
C LYS A 204 23.94 7.11 10.81
N ASP A 205 25.27 7.21 10.91
CA ASP A 205 25.96 8.49 11.12
C ASP A 205 26.14 9.34 9.85
N LYS A 206 25.82 8.79 8.68
CA LYS A 206 26.02 9.48 7.39
C LYS A 206 24.82 10.31 6.95
N TYR A 207 23.64 10.00 7.45
CA TYR A 207 22.39 10.58 6.98
C TYR A 207 21.54 11.10 8.12
N VAL A 208 20.57 11.93 7.77
CA VAL A 208 19.53 12.43 8.67
C VAL A 208 18.20 12.28 7.95
N ILE A 209 17.20 11.74 8.65
CA ILE A 209 15.79 11.83 8.28
C ILE A 209 15.28 13.16 8.85
N LEU A 210 14.66 14.00 8.03
CA LEU A 210 14.09 15.26 8.52
C LEU A 210 12.87 14.96 9.39
N ASP A 211 12.69 15.72 10.47
CA ASP A 211 11.63 15.48 11.47
C ASP A 211 10.21 15.69 10.91
N GLU A 212 10.05 16.56 9.90
CA GLU A 212 8.76 16.87 9.30
C GLU A 212 8.50 15.94 8.11
N PRO A 213 7.49 15.04 8.18
CA PRO A 213 7.13 14.20 7.05
C PRO A 213 6.44 15.03 5.95
N ILE A 214 6.56 14.58 4.70
CA ILE A 214 5.81 15.17 3.57
C ILE A 214 4.39 14.61 3.48
N GLN A 215 4.13 13.42 4.04
CA GLN A 215 2.82 12.78 4.10
C GLN A 215 2.79 11.70 5.18
N ASN A 216 1.66 11.60 5.91
CA ASN A 216 1.32 10.41 6.69
C ASN A 216 0.39 9.54 5.87
N GLU A 217 0.56 8.23 5.91
CA GLU A 217 -0.18 7.29 5.09
C GLU A 217 -0.24 5.89 5.72
N GLN A 218 -0.95 4.98 5.06
CA GLN A 218 -1.06 3.59 5.51
C GLN A 218 -0.79 2.63 4.35
N TYR A 219 -0.19 1.48 4.67
CA TYR A 219 -0.01 0.38 3.73
C TYR A 219 -1.16 -0.62 3.83
N GLY A 220 -1.58 -1.12 2.68
CA GLY A 220 -2.50 -2.22 2.52
C GLY A 220 -2.03 -3.20 1.45
N ILE A 221 -2.70 -4.33 1.36
CA ILE A 221 -2.52 -5.28 0.26
C ILE A 221 -3.47 -4.88 -0.86
N GLY A 222 -2.95 -4.58 -2.03
CA GLY A 222 -3.73 -4.17 -3.19
C GLY A 222 -4.10 -5.34 -4.08
N PHE A 223 -5.39 -5.66 -4.18
CA PHE A 223 -5.94 -6.66 -5.09
C PHE A 223 -6.59 -6.01 -6.31
N LYS A 224 -6.77 -6.79 -7.38
CA LYS A 224 -7.51 -6.30 -8.54
C LYS A 224 -8.91 -5.85 -8.11
N LYS A 225 -9.35 -4.69 -8.59
CA LYS A 225 -10.66 -4.13 -8.26
C LYS A 225 -11.79 -5.14 -8.47
N GLY A 226 -12.58 -5.38 -7.42
CA GLY A 226 -13.67 -6.34 -7.38
C GLY A 226 -13.26 -7.76 -6.98
N ASN A 227 -12.01 -8.01 -6.59
CA ASN A 227 -11.54 -9.31 -6.11
C ASN A 227 -11.66 -9.41 -4.58
N ASP A 228 -12.89 -9.20 -4.06
CA ASP A 228 -13.17 -9.18 -2.62
C ASP A 228 -12.97 -10.55 -1.97
N GLU A 229 -13.29 -11.64 -2.67
CA GLU A 229 -13.15 -13.00 -2.13
C GLU A 229 -11.69 -13.35 -1.80
N LEU A 230 -10.75 -13.06 -2.71
CA LEU A 230 -9.33 -13.31 -2.45
C LEU A 230 -8.80 -12.39 -1.34
N LYS A 231 -9.21 -11.11 -1.36
CA LYS A 231 -8.86 -10.13 -0.33
C LYS A 231 -9.33 -10.61 1.04
N ASP A 232 -10.57 -11.04 1.19
CA ASP A 232 -11.13 -11.50 2.46
C ASP A 232 -10.39 -12.74 2.98
N LEU A 233 -10.10 -13.72 2.11
CA LEU A 233 -9.35 -14.92 2.49
C LEU A 233 -7.94 -14.60 2.99
N VAL A 234 -7.20 -13.76 2.27
CA VAL A 234 -5.83 -13.37 2.64
C VAL A 234 -5.84 -12.54 3.92
N TRP A 235 -6.74 -11.54 4.00
CA TRP A 235 -6.81 -10.64 5.14
C TRP A 235 -7.23 -11.34 6.44
N ASP A 236 -8.17 -12.29 6.36
CA ASP A 236 -8.56 -13.09 7.52
C ASP A 236 -7.40 -13.93 8.09
N GLU A 237 -6.47 -14.40 7.24
CA GLU A 237 -5.27 -15.09 7.72
C GLU A 237 -4.25 -14.11 8.31
N VAL A 238 -4.08 -12.91 7.74
CA VAL A 238 -3.22 -11.86 8.32
C VAL A 238 -3.68 -11.51 9.74
N LYS A 239 -4.99 -11.33 9.97
CA LYS A 239 -5.53 -11.07 11.32
C LYS A 239 -5.23 -12.21 12.31
N LYS A 240 -5.33 -13.46 11.87
CA LYS A 240 -5.00 -14.62 12.73
C LYS A 240 -3.51 -14.68 13.07
N LEU A 241 -2.64 -14.34 12.12
CA LEU A 241 -1.19 -14.25 12.33
C LEU A 241 -0.85 -13.13 13.32
N ASP A 242 -1.54 -12.00 13.23
CA ASP A 242 -1.42 -10.90 14.19
C ASP A 242 -1.86 -11.34 15.60
N GLU A 243 -3.05 -11.93 15.73
CA GLU A 243 -3.57 -12.45 16.99
C GLU A 243 -2.66 -13.51 17.64
N SER A 244 -1.91 -14.27 16.83
CA SER A 244 -0.95 -15.27 17.30
C SER A 244 0.42 -14.69 17.67
N GLY A 245 0.67 -13.41 17.38
CA GLY A 245 1.95 -12.73 17.57
C GLY A 245 3.02 -13.10 16.54
N GLU A 246 2.63 -13.69 15.40
CA GLU A 246 3.57 -14.03 14.33
C GLU A 246 4.00 -12.77 13.55
N VAL A 247 3.07 -11.81 13.35
CA VAL A 247 3.38 -10.51 12.75
C VAL A 247 4.45 -9.77 13.54
N ASP A 248 4.36 -9.77 14.88
CA ASP A 248 5.35 -9.18 15.77
C ASP A 248 6.74 -9.80 15.64
N LYS A 249 6.81 -11.13 15.45
CA LYS A 249 8.09 -11.83 15.25
C LYS A 249 8.71 -11.49 13.89
N LEU A 250 7.88 -11.34 12.86
CA LEU A 250 8.34 -10.89 11.55
C LEU A 250 8.85 -9.45 11.62
N ALA A 251 8.16 -8.56 12.34
CA ALA A 251 8.63 -7.20 12.58
C ALA A 251 10.00 -7.18 13.27
N ASP A 252 10.19 -7.99 14.33
CA ASP A 252 11.49 -8.16 14.99
C ASP A 252 12.57 -8.69 14.03
N LYS A 253 12.23 -9.67 13.19
CA LYS A 253 13.15 -10.26 12.20
C LYS A 253 13.69 -9.24 11.22
N TYR A 254 12.84 -8.30 10.79
CA TYR A 254 13.17 -7.29 9.79
C TYR A 254 13.50 -5.92 10.42
N GLU A 255 13.67 -5.85 11.75
CA GLU A 255 13.98 -4.62 12.50
C GLU A 255 12.98 -3.49 12.23
N LEU A 256 11.71 -3.84 11.96
CA LEU A 256 10.63 -2.87 11.85
C LEU A 256 10.19 -2.38 13.23
N ASP A 257 9.90 -1.09 13.34
CA ASP A 257 9.28 -0.53 14.54
C ASP A 257 7.82 -1.05 14.64
N LYS A 258 7.56 -1.83 15.70
CA LYS A 258 6.22 -2.41 15.93
C LYS A 258 5.14 -1.37 16.17
N SER A 259 5.51 -0.16 16.57
CA SER A 259 4.54 0.94 16.68
C SER A 259 3.94 1.37 15.33
N MET A 260 4.53 0.93 14.22
CA MET A 260 3.97 1.12 12.88
C MET A 260 2.87 0.11 12.55
N LEU A 261 2.80 -1.04 13.25
CA LEU A 261 1.77 -2.06 13.00
C LEU A 261 0.40 -1.57 13.46
N CYS A 262 -0.63 -1.69 12.60
CA CYS A 262 -1.99 -1.20 12.88
C CYS A 262 -3.12 -2.22 12.60
N ILE A 263 -2.79 -3.50 12.40
CA ILE A 263 -3.77 -4.56 12.05
C ILE A 263 -4.92 -4.67 13.06
N SER A 264 -4.65 -4.43 14.34
CA SER A 264 -5.61 -4.58 15.44
C SER A 264 -6.29 -3.28 15.86
N GLU A 265 -5.86 -2.12 15.35
CA GLU A 265 -6.36 -0.80 15.80
C GLU A 265 -7.78 -0.50 15.29
N ASP A 266 -8.20 -1.08 14.17
CA ASP A 266 -9.53 -0.86 13.59
C ASP A 266 -10.70 -1.46 14.40
N LYS A 267 -10.43 -2.17 15.50
CA LYS A 267 -11.48 -2.75 16.36
C LYS A 267 -11.99 -1.76 17.43
N GLU A 268 -11.26 -0.71 17.76
CA GLU A 268 -11.67 0.23 18.83
C GLU A 268 -12.53 1.40 18.31
N ASP A 269 -12.39 1.82 17.05
CA ASP A 269 -13.14 2.95 16.50
C ASP A 269 -14.56 2.58 16.00
N SER A 270 -14.86 1.30 15.76
CA SER A 270 -16.20 0.88 15.34
C SER A 270 -17.20 0.72 16.48
N ASP A 271 -16.76 0.69 17.75
CA ASP A 271 -17.62 0.53 18.94
C ASP A 271 -17.95 1.84 19.67
N SER A 272 -17.42 3.00 19.24
CA SER A 272 -17.67 4.28 19.92
C SER A 272 -18.82 5.12 19.36
N ASP A 273 -19.53 4.66 18.31
CA ASP A 273 -20.64 5.41 17.67
C ASP A 273 -22.04 4.83 17.96
N SER A 274 -22.26 4.15 19.09
CA SER A 274 -23.60 3.70 19.44
C SER A 274 -23.93 3.82 20.94
N THR A 275 -23.91 5.05 21.50
CA THR A 275 -24.70 5.37 22.70
C THR A 275 -24.83 6.89 22.91
N GLU A 276 -25.66 7.54 22.14
CA GLU A 276 -26.43 8.70 22.58
C GLU A 276 -27.78 8.71 21.87
N ALA A 277 -28.75 8.06 22.50
CA ALA A 277 -30.16 8.31 22.27
C ALA A 277 -30.93 8.17 23.58
N ASP A 278 -31.66 9.24 23.84
CA ASP A 278 -32.84 9.30 24.70
C ASP A 278 -32.67 9.37 26.22
N THR A 279 -32.79 10.58 26.71
CA THR A 279 -33.72 10.88 27.83
C THR A 279 -34.37 12.24 27.64
N GLU A 280 -35.54 12.25 26.99
CA GLU A 280 -36.59 13.22 27.28
C GLU A 280 -37.19 12.86 28.65
N GLU A 281 -37.35 13.87 29.52
CA GLU A 281 -38.48 13.97 30.44
C GLU A 281 -38.59 15.39 30.93
N SER A 282 -39.51 16.05 30.43
CA SER A 282 -40.80 16.63 30.81
C SER A 282 -40.90 17.28 32.19
N ALA A 283 -41.34 18.52 32.13
CA ALA A 283 -42.34 19.24 32.99
C ALA A 283 -41.94 19.58 34.44
N ASP A 284 -42.04 20.75 34.86
CA ASP A 284 -43.32 21.43 35.22
C ASP A 284 -43.07 22.84 35.76
N SER A 285 -44.01 23.69 35.46
CA SER A 285 -44.28 25.00 35.93
C SER A 285 -44.13 25.24 37.44
N THR A 286 -43.69 26.44 37.87
CA THR A 286 -44.54 27.35 38.64
C THR A 286 -43.91 28.73 38.82
N GLU A 287 -44.71 29.74 38.55
CA GLU A 287 -44.60 31.14 38.88
C GLU A 287 -44.17 31.42 40.32
N LYS A 288 -43.44 32.50 40.53
CA LYS A 288 -43.94 33.64 41.34
C LYS A 288 -43.02 34.86 41.30
N GLU A 289 -43.68 35.96 41.05
CA GLU A 289 -43.32 37.36 41.24
C GLU A 289 -42.62 37.68 42.57
N ALA A 290 -41.82 38.69 42.52
CA ALA A 290 -41.93 39.95 43.29
C ALA A 290 -40.54 40.49 43.60
N ASP A 291 -40.19 41.55 43.03
CA ASP A 291 -40.33 42.96 43.47
C ASP A 291 -39.14 43.46 44.33
N SER A 292 -38.76 44.65 43.93
CA SER A 292 -38.24 45.79 44.68
C SER A 292 -36.72 45.91 44.95
N GLU A 293 -36.22 46.89 44.26
CA GLU A 293 -35.62 48.16 44.76
C GLU A 293 -34.26 48.17 45.46
N SER A 294 -33.48 49.02 44.82
CA SER A 294 -32.70 50.13 45.41
C SER A 294 -31.45 49.84 46.28
N LYS A 295 -30.33 50.09 45.78
CA LYS A 295 -29.55 51.32 45.97
C LYS A 295 -28.29 51.27 45.10
#